data_fa5fd96fd5975aae064b4339980ed1d5
#
_entry.id   fa5fd96fd5975aae064b4339980ed1d5
#
_cell.length_a   1.000
_cell.length_b   1.000
_cell.length_c   1.000
_cell.angle_alpha   90.00
_cell.angle_beta   90.00
_cell.angle_gamma   90.00
#
_symmetry.space_group_name_H-M   'P 1'
#
loop_
_entity.id
_entity.type
_entity.pdbx_description
1 polymer ?
#
loop_
_entity_poly.entity_id
_entity_poly.type
_entity_poly.pdbx_seq_one_letter_code
_entity_poly.pdbx_strand_id
1 'polypeptide(L)'
;FQDLAELDLSSKYRCHAGGYSSTIILSQARHYVLKSNAEKIARYYKHVLGLKIIQHEKGVSVPFCVPGQKVQQLLTYEENDKKADSSPDAYDRMEKRGYHVAIYFDSHEKFLRAFDRCERLKNIYVNKRFIGMAPEFASSVTRKQADETGQFRIKDLRDPKTNELALVLEHEIRSPRHRCCPFVSK
;
A
#
# COMPACT_ATOMS: atom_id res chain seq x y z
N PHE A 1 16.71 17.39 -1.06
CA PHE A 1 15.42 17.23 -0.42
C PHE A 1 14.30 17.61 -1.37
N GLN A 2 14.38 17.16 -2.61
CA GLN A 2 13.33 17.29 -3.62
C GLN A 2 13.19 15.92 -4.25
N ASP A 3 11.97 15.50 -4.50
CA ASP A 3 11.58 14.34 -5.31
C ASP A 3 11.48 12.98 -4.61
N LEU A 4 10.67 12.90 -3.55
CA LEU A 4 10.20 11.58 -3.07
C LEU A 4 8.88 11.13 -3.72
N ALA A 5 8.16 12.01 -4.38
CA ALA A 5 7.00 11.69 -5.21
C ALA A 5 6.69 12.90 -6.11
N GLU A 6 6.64 12.74 -7.39
CA GLU A 6 5.93 13.68 -8.26
C GLU A 6 4.44 13.53 -7.96
N LEU A 7 3.91 14.48 -7.19
CA LEU A 7 2.49 14.55 -6.87
C LEU A 7 1.78 15.23 -8.03
N ASP A 8 1.05 14.47 -8.82
CA ASP A 8 0.09 15.04 -9.76
C ASP A 8 -1.19 15.43 -9.00
N LEU A 9 -1.34 16.74 -8.73
CA LEU A 9 -2.44 17.31 -7.96
C LEU A 9 -3.63 17.75 -8.86
N SER A 10 -3.80 17.16 -10.03
CA SER A 10 -4.70 17.66 -11.07
C SER A 10 -6.20 17.42 -10.84
N SER A 11 -6.64 16.71 -9.80
CA SER A 11 -8.07 16.44 -9.60
C SER A 11 -8.61 16.85 -8.23
N LYS A 12 -9.60 17.77 -8.22
CA LYS A 12 -10.36 18.17 -7.02
C LYS A 12 -11.56 17.23 -6.81
N TYR A 13 -11.58 16.46 -5.73
CA TYR A 13 -12.74 15.68 -5.31
C TYR A 13 -13.13 15.97 -3.87
N ARG A 14 -14.44 16.03 -3.59
CA ARG A 14 -14.97 16.18 -2.24
C ARG A 14 -15.21 14.79 -1.63
N CYS A 15 -14.57 14.48 -0.53
CA CYS A 15 -15.02 13.43 0.36
C CYS A 15 -15.93 14.05 1.43
N HIS A 16 -17.18 13.63 1.50
CA HIS A 16 -18.10 14.04 2.54
C HIS A 16 -17.79 13.27 3.85
N ALA A 17 -16.95 13.86 4.68
CA ALA A 17 -16.94 13.62 6.11
C ALA A 17 -17.02 14.99 6.76
N GLY A 18 -18.21 15.34 7.26
CA GLY A 18 -18.63 16.54 7.96
C GLY A 18 -17.60 17.62 8.29
N GLY A 19 -17.22 18.44 7.33
CA GLY A 19 -16.30 19.55 7.50
C GLY A 19 -15.80 20.04 6.15
N TYR A 20 -15.90 21.30 5.89
CA TYR A 20 -15.41 21.95 4.68
C TYR A 20 -13.90 21.84 4.55
N SER A 21 -13.40 20.83 3.88
CA SER A 21 -12.05 20.85 3.34
C SER A 21 -12.09 20.38 1.90
N SER A 22 -11.48 21.14 1.01
CA SER A 22 -11.19 20.71 -0.36
C SER A 22 -10.19 19.53 -0.26
N THR A 23 -10.68 18.31 -0.38
CA THR A 23 -9.83 17.13 -0.36
C THR A 23 -9.12 17.01 -1.70
N ILE A 24 -7.80 17.15 -1.68
CA ILE A 24 -6.95 16.82 -2.83
C ILE A 24 -6.85 15.31 -2.88
N ILE A 25 -7.35 14.70 -3.94
CA ILE A 25 -7.16 13.25 -4.16
C ILE A 25 -5.87 13.07 -4.94
N LEU A 26 -4.96 12.32 -4.36
CA LEU A 26 -3.76 11.87 -5.03
C LEU A 26 -4.16 10.89 -6.15
N SER A 27 -3.91 11.27 -7.41
CA SER A 27 -4.19 10.40 -8.57
C SER A 27 -3.08 9.40 -8.81
N GLN A 28 -1.83 9.74 -8.46
CA GLN A 28 -0.66 8.90 -8.62
C GLN A 28 0.33 9.10 -7.48
N ALA A 29 0.86 7.98 -6.98
CA ALA A 29 2.08 7.95 -6.17
C ALA A 29 3.14 7.18 -6.94
N ARG A 30 4.36 7.73 -7.05
CA ARG A 30 5.48 7.13 -7.78
C ARG A 30 6.64 6.85 -6.84
N HIS A 31 7.17 5.65 -6.93
CA HIS A 31 8.39 5.21 -6.24
C HIS A 31 9.44 4.81 -7.27
N TYR A 32 10.65 5.29 -7.07
CA TYR A 32 11.79 4.85 -7.87
C TYR A 32 12.44 3.63 -7.23
N VAL A 33 12.65 2.60 -8.03
CA VAL A 33 13.22 1.32 -7.59
C VAL A 33 14.43 0.94 -8.44
N LEU A 34 15.27 0.07 -7.91
CA LEU A 34 16.42 -0.45 -8.66
C LEU A 34 15.95 -1.27 -9.85
N LYS A 35 16.82 -1.35 -10.88
CA LYS A 35 16.60 -2.16 -12.07
C LYS A 35 16.24 -3.60 -11.68
N SER A 36 15.29 -4.19 -12.39
CA SER A 36 14.70 -5.50 -12.16
C SER A 36 13.82 -5.64 -10.92
N ASN A 37 13.71 -4.64 -10.07
CA ASN A 37 12.84 -4.73 -8.87
C ASN A 37 11.37 -4.46 -9.19
N ALA A 38 11.06 -3.67 -10.23
CA ALA A 38 9.68 -3.41 -10.62
C ALA A 38 8.93 -4.71 -10.97
N GLU A 39 9.58 -5.64 -11.68
CA GLU A 39 8.99 -6.94 -12.01
C GLU A 39 8.76 -7.82 -10.77
N LYS A 40 9.70 -7.84 -9.82
CA LYS A 40 9.56 -8.55 -8.54
C LYS A 40 8.39 -8.00 -7.72
N ILE A 41 8.28 -6.68 -7.67
CA ILE A 41 7.17 -5.96 -7.01
C ILE A 41 5.84 -6.30 -7.71
N ALA A 42 5.80 -6.32 -9.05
CA ALA A 42 4.63 -6.72 -9.81
C ALA A 42 4.16 -8.14 -9.44
N ARG A 43 5.10 -9.10 -9.35
CA ARG A 43 4.78 -10.46 -8.92
C ARG A 43 4.23 -10.50 -7.50
N TYR A 44 4.77 -9.70 -6.59
CA TYR A 44 4.25 -9.60 -5.22
C TYR A 44 2.80 -9.11 -5.21
N TYR A 45 2.51 -7.97 -5.83
CA TYR A 45 1.15 -7.44 -5.89
C TYR A 45 0.17 -8.39 -6.55
N LYS A 46 0.57 -9.02 -7.66
CA LYS A 46 -0.29 -9.96 -8.40
C LYS A 46 -0.55 -11.24 -7.64
N HIS A 47 0.47 -11.90 -7.12
CA HIS A 47 0.35 -13.26 -6.58
C HIS A 47 0.15 -13.29 -5.06
N VAL A 48 0.66 -12.30 -4.32
CA VAL A 48 0.48 -12.22 -2.86
C VAL A 48 -0.75 -11.40 -2.52
N LEU A 49 -0.88 -10.19 -3.04
CA LEU A 49 -2.04 -9.35 -2.74
C LEU A 49 -3.24 -9.65 -3.67
N GLY A 50 -3.04 -10.26 -4.84
CA GLY A 50 -4.11 -10.57 -5.78
C GLY A 50 -4.63 -9.34 -6.54
N LEU A 51 -3.78 -8.34 -6.71
CA LEU A 51 -4.13 -7.08 -7.36
C LEU A 51 -3.78 -7.11 -8.86
N LYS A 52 -4.43 -6.24 -9.62
CA LYS A 52 -4.11 -6.05 -11.04
C LYS A 52 -2.80 -5.28 -11.19
N ILE A 53 -2.10 -5.53 -12.29
CA ILE A 53 -0.85 -4.88 -12.64
C ILE A 53 -0.95 -4.35 -14.07
N ILE A 54 -0.44 -3.14 -14.28
CA ILE A 54 -0.21 -2.53 -15.60
C ILE A 54 1.29 -2.45 -15.78
N GLN A 55 1.80 -3.11 -16.82
CA GLN A 55 3.22 -2.99 -17.20
C GLN A 55 3.40 -1.83 -18.17
N HIS A 56 4.52 -1.14 -18.07
CA HIS A 56 4.95 -0.10 -18.98
C HIS A 56 6.49 -0.14 -19.16
N GLU A 57 7.01 0.62 -20.10
CA GLU A 57 8.42 0.57 -20.47
C GLU A 57 9.39 0.76 -19.30
N LYS A 58 9.06 1.64 -18.35
CA LYS A 58 9.93 2.00 -17.23
C LYS A 58 9.61 1.27 -15.93
N GLY A 59 8.62 0.37 -15.91
CA GLY A 59 8.26 -0.33 -14.69
C GLY A 59 6.82 -0.81 -14.66
N VAL A 60 6.17 -0.69 -13.50
CA VAL A 60 4.83 -1.22 -13.26
C VAL A 60 3.95 -0.25 -12.47
N SER A 61 2.65 -0.31 -12.72
CA SER A 61 1.65 0.41 -11.93
C SER A 61 0.60 -0.55 -11.38
N VAL A 62 0.17 -0.28 -10.16
CA VAL A 62 -0.92 -0.97 -9.48
C VAL A 62 -2.13 -0.04 -9.50
N PRO A 63 -3.18 -0.37 -10.26
CA PRO A 63 -4.38 0.46 -10.33
C PRO A 63 -5.32 0.17 -9.16
N PHE A 64 -5.84 1.23 -8.56
CA PHE A 64 -6.87 1.19 -7.53
C PHE A 64 -8.09 1.95 -8.03
N CYS A 65 -9.24 1.29 -8.08
CA CYS A 65 -10.51 1.93 -8.40
C CYS A 65 -11.20 2.38 -7.12
N VAL A 66 -11.55 3.64 -7.05
CA VAL A 66 -12.38 4.16 -5.96
C VAL A 66 -13.84 3.80 -6.28
N PRO A 67 -14.55 3.06 -5.41
CA PRO A 67 -15.94 2.70 -5.66
C PRO A 67 -16.81 3.92 -5.96
N GLY A 68 -17.62 3.85 -7.02
CA GLY A 68 -18.49 4.95 -7.43
C GLY A 68 -17.80 6.08 -8.18
N GLN A 69 -16.50 6.01 -8.43
CA GLN A 69 -15.75 7.02 -9.17
C GLN A 69 -15.15 6.46 -10.45
N LYS A 70 -15.11 7.30 -11.51
CA LYS A 70 -14.44 6.97 -12.78
C LYS A 70 -12.92 7.11 -12.71
N VAL A 71 -12.40 7.65 -11.60
CA VAL A 71 -10.99 7.97 -11.43
C VAL A 71 -10.26 6.76 -10.87
N GLN A 72 -9.16 6.42 -11.50
CA GLN A 72 -8.24 5.39 -11.07
C GLN A 72 -7.05 6.04 -10.36
N GLN A 73 -6.72 5.56 -9.18
CA GLN A 73 -5.48 5.92 -8.50
C GLN A 73 -4.40 4.92 -8.90
N LEU A 74 -3.18 5.40 -9.10
CA LEU A 74 -2.05 4.57 -9.49
C LEU A 74 -0.94 4.61 -8.44
N LEU A 75 -0.47 3.45 -8.03
CA LEU A 75 0.78 3.31 -7.30
C LEU A 75 1.82 2.77 -8.29
N THR A 76 2.78 3.60 -8.67
CA THR A 76 3.73 3.32 -9.74
C THR A 76 5.12 3.05 -9.17
N TYR A 77 5.77 2.02 -9.68
CA TYR A 77 7.15 1.66 -9.38
C TYR A 77 7.95 1.77 -10.67
N GLU A 78 8.79 2.79 -10.75
CA GLU A 78 9.59 3.11 -11.93
C GLU A 78 11.07 2.78 -11.69
N GLU A 79 11.68 2.04 -12.60
CA GLU A 79 13.10 1.68 -12.49
C GLU A 79 13.98 2.88 -12.79
N ASN A 80 14.76 3.29 -11.80
CA ASN A 80 15.71 4.38 -11.92
C ASN A 80 16.80 4.24 -10.87
N ASP A 81 17.93 3.65 -11.23
CA ASP A 81 19.03 3.40 -10.29
C ASP A 81 19.62 4.67 -9.67
N LYS A 82 19.52 5.81 -10.36
CA LYS A 82 20.03 7.09 -9.85
C LYS A 82 19.13 7.73 -8.81
N LYS A 83 17.82 7.45 -8.88
CA LYS A 83 16.81 7.96 -7.96
C LYS A 83 16.37 6.95 -6.90
N ALA A 84 16.65 5.66 -7.13
CA ALA A 84 16.30 4.61 -6.20
C ALA A 84 17.09 4.77 -4.90
N ASP A 85 16.39 5.00 -3.82
CA ASP A 85 17.03 5.03 -2.50
C ASP A 85 17.07 3.60 -1.94
N SER A 86 18.20 2.93 -2.19
CA SER A 86 18.48 1.56 -1.74
C SER A 86 19.29 1.52 -0.45
N SER A 87 19.60 2.69 0.15
CA SER A 87 20.38 2.71 1.37
C SER A 87 19.58 2.18 2.56
N PRO A 88 20.19 1.40 3.48
CA PRO A 88 19.54 1.00 4.72
C PRO A 88 18.99 2.18 5.52
N ASP A 89 19.67 3.34 5.47
CA ASP A 89 19.27 4.56 6.14
C ASP A 89 18.00 5.21 5.56
N ALA A 90 17.74 5.04 4.27
CA ALA A 90 16.52 5.54 3.65
C ALA A 90 15.28 4.93 4.26
N TYR A 91 15.36 3.63 4.47
CA TYR A 91 14.30 2.87 5.11
C TYR A 91 14.05 3.33 6.55
N ASP A 92 15.11 3.45 7.34
CA ASP A 92 15.04 3.90 8.73
C ASP A 92 14.45 5.32 8.83
N ARG A 93 14.80 6.20 7.89
CA ARG A 93 14.20 7.54 7.77
C ARG A 93 12.71 7.49 7.44
N MET A 94 12.27 6.61 6.51
CA MET A 94 10.85 6.46 6.16
C MET A 94 10.05 5.91 7.33
N GLU A 95 10.55 4.90 8.03
CA GLU A 95 9.91 4.33 9.21
C GLU A 95 9.76 5.37 10.33
N LYS A 96 10.81 6.12 10.64
CA LYS A 96 10.79 7.20 11.65
C LYS A 96 9.78 8.30 11.30
N ARG A 97 9.60 8.60 10.03
CA ARG A 97 8.63 9.61 9.55
C ARG A 97 7.21 9.07 9.42
N GLY A 98 7.01 7.77 9.59
CA GLY A 98 5.69 7.15 9.45
C GLY A 98 5.20 7.06 8.01
N TYR A 99 6.08 7.10 7.03
CA TYR A 99 5.71 6.98 5.63
C TYR A 99 5.17 5.58 5.34
N HIS A 100 3.96 5.51 4.84
CA HIS A 100 3.30 4.26 4.46
C HIS A 100 2.25 4.52 3.38
N VAL A 101 1.81 3.47 2.71
CA VAL A 101 0.69 3.52 1.78
C VAL A 101 -0.49 2.72 2.36
N ALA A 102 -1.68 3.32 2.35
CA ALA A 102 -2.91 2.62 2.74
C ALA A 102 -3.63 2.13 1.48
N ILE A 103 -3.96 0.84 1.44
CA ILE A 103 -4.61 0.18 0.32
C ILE A 103 -5.93 -0.41 0.79
N TYR A 104 -7.03 0.00 0.17
CA TYR A 104 -8.34 -0.59 0.41
C TYR A 104 -8.68 -1.64 -0.64
N PHE A 105 -9.08 -2.81 -0.18
CA PHE A 105 -9.63 -3.87 -1.02
C PHE A 105 -11.09 -3.58 -1.37
N ASP A 106 -11.53 -4.06 -2.52
CA ASP A 106 -12.92 -3.96 -2.98
C ASP A 106 -13.87 -4.93 -2.28
N SER A 107 -13.34 -5.99 -1.66
CA SER A 107 -14.13 -6.93 -0.87
C SER A 107 -13.36 -7.44 0.34
N HIS A 108 -14.11 -7.72 1.42
CA HIS A 108 -13.57 -8.28 2.65
C HIS A 108 -12.98 -9.68 2.44
N GLU A 109 -13.60 -10.48 1.59
CA GLU A 109 -13.10 -11.81 1.26
C GLU A 109 -11.74 -11.77 0.54
N LYS A 110 -11.55 -10.86 -0.43
CA LYS A 110 -10.24 -10.68 -1.09
C LYS A 110 -9.18 -10.20 -0.11
N PHE A 111 -9.56 -9.31 0.81
CA PHE A 111 -8.71 -8.85 1.89
C PHE A 111 -8.23 -10.01 2.78
N LEU A 112 -9.13 -10.87 3.24
CA LEU A 112 -8.77 -12.04 4.06
C LEU A 112 -7.89 -13.05 3.28
N ARG A 113 -8.17 -13.27 2.00
CA ARG A 113 -7.29 -14.10 1.15
C ARG A 113 -5.89 -13.51 0.99
N ALA A 114 -5.77 -12.19 0.93
CA ALA A 114 -4.46 -11.54 0.92
C ALA A 114 -3.73 -11.73 2.27
N PHE A 115 -4.44 -11.60 3.40
CA PHE A 115 -3.91 -11.90 4.72
C PHE A 115 -3.34 -13.32 4.78
N ASP A 116 -4.15 -14.34 4.39
CA ASP A 116 -3.74 -15.75 4.42
C ASP A 116 -2.48 -16.03 3.60
N ARG A 117 -2.30 -15.32 2.45
CA ARG A 117 -1.07 -15.44 1.65
C ARG A 117 0.13 -14.76 2.32
N CYS A 118 -0.05 -13.56 2.88
CA CYS A 118 0.99 -12.85 3.61
C CYS A 118 1.43 -13.61 4.86
N GLU A 119 0.50 -14.22 5.59
CA GLU A 119 0.77 -15.03 6.77
C GLU A 119 1.63 -16.27 6.41
N ARG A 120 1.26 -17.01 5.34
CA ARG A 120 2.07 -18.13 4.85
C ARG A 120 3.50 -17.73 4.46
N LEU A 121 3.68 -16.53 3.96
CA LEU A 121 5.01 -15.97 3.62
C LEU A 121 5.72 -15.36 4.82
N LYS A 122 5.13 -15.40 6.02
CA LYS A 122 5.64 -14.75 7.24
C LYS A 122 5.91 -13.26 7.05
N ASN A 123 5.06 -12.60 6.27
CA ASN A 123 5.22 -11.20 5.88
C ASN A 123 4.24 -10.25 6.59
N ILE A 124 3.55 -10.71 7.62
CA ILE A 124 2.74 -9.82 8.47
C ILE A 124 3.67 -8.97 9.31
N TYR A 125 3.48 -7.66 9.24
CA TYR A 125 4.31 -6.68 9.93
C TYR A 125 3.59 -6.08 11.13
N VAL A 126 4.30 -6.04 12.27
CA VAL A 126 3.85 -5.36 13.48
C VAL A 126 4.61 -4.04 13.61
N ASN A 127 3.92 -2.95 13.36
CA ASN A 127 4.52 -1.64 13.56
C ASN A 127 4.53 -1.30 15.06
N LYS A 128 5.72 -1.24 15.64
CA LYS A 128 5.93 -1.02 17.09
C LYS A 128 5.34 0.27 17.62
N ARG A 129 5.14 1.28 16.76
CA ARG A 129 4.51 2.55 17.14
C ARG A 129 3.05 2.41 17.57
N PHE A 130 2.39 1.35 17.14
CA PHE A 130 0.97 1.12 17.44
C PHE A 130 0.75 0.05 18.52
N ILE A 131 1.82 -0.42 19.18
CA ILE A 131 1.70 -1.36 20.30
C ILE A 131 1.05 -0.62 21.47
N GLY A 132 -0.04 -1.19 22.01
CA GLY A 132 -0.82 -0.62 23.11
C GLY A 132 -1.81 0.47 22.70
N MET A 133 -1.91 0.78 21.41
CA MET A 133 -2.97 1.66 20.89
C MET A 133 -4.29 0.89 20.73
N ALA A 134 -5.37 1.65 20.50
CA ALA A 134 -6.67 1.06 20.22
C ALA A 134 -6.64 0.07 19.05
N PRO A 135 -7.46 -1.00 19.07
CA PRO A 135 -7.39 -2.10 18.08
C PRO A 135 -7.40 -1.65 16.62
N GLU A 136 -8.08 -0.56 16.32
CA GLU A 136 -8.17 0.00 14.97
C GLU A 136 -6.87 0.61 14.44
N PHE A 137 -5.89 0.85 15.29
CA PHE A 137 -4.55 1.32 14.92
C PHE A 137 -3.50 0.21 15.05
N ALA A 138 -3.84 -0.86 15.79
CA ALA A 138 -2.95 -1.98 16.01
C ALA A 138 -2.75 -2.78 14.72
N SER A 139 -1.56 -3.34 14.56
CA SER A 139 -1.30 -4.32 13.50
C SER A 139 -1.93 -5.65 13.88
N SER A 140 -2.84 -6.17 13.06
CA SER A 140 -3.38 -7.51 13.26
C SER A 140 -2.33 -8.56 12.91
N VAL A 141 -2.11 -9.51 13.81
CA VAL A 141 -1.12 -10.60 13.67
C VAL A 141 -1.77 -11.95 13.43
N THR A 142 -3.07 -12.06 13.67
CA THR A 142 -3.85 -13.27 13.40
C THR A 142 -4.98 -12.97 12.43
N ARG A 143 -5.43 -14.01 11.71
CA ARG A 143 -6.57 -13.90 10.80
C ARG A 143 -7.83 -13.43 11.50
N LYS A 144 -8.07 -13.87 12.73
CA LYS A 144 -9.20 -13.41 13.55
C LYS A 144 -9.13 -11.90 13.81
N GLN A 145 -7.98 -11.40 14.24
CA GLN A 145 -7.79 -9.95 14.44
C GLN A 145 -7.98 -9.16 13.15
N ALA A 146 -7.45 -9.66 12.01
CA ALA A 146 -7.63 -9.00 10.73
C ALA A 146 -9.10 -8.97 10.30
N ASP A 147 -9.87 -10.03 10.56
CA ASP A 147 -11.31 -10.09 10.29
C ASP A 147 -12.08 -9.07 11.13
N GLU A 148 -11.76 -8.97 12.42
CA GLU A 148 -12.43 -8.08 13.38
C GLU A 148 -12.10 -6.60 13.14
N THR A 149 -10.83 -6.27 12.87
CA THR A 149 -10.37 -4.88 12.70
C THR A 149 -10.50 -4.37 11.28
N GLY A 150 -10.52 -5.27 10.31
CA GLY A 150 -10.50 -4.96 8.88
C GLY A 150 -9.17 -4.40 8.38
N GLN A 151 -8.05 -4.65 9.10
CA GLN A 151 -6.72 -4.20 8.65
C GLN A 151 -5.60 -5.15 9.06
N PHE A 152 -4.51 -5.13 8.29
CA PHE A 152 -3.21 -5.68 8.64
C PHE A 152 -2.11 -4.90 7.94
N ARG A 153 -0.86 -5.13 8.31
CA ARG A 153 0.29 -4.45 7.72
C ARG A 153 1.30 -5.42 7.16
N ILE A 154 1.95 -5.01 6.08
CA ILE A 154 3.12 -5.64 5.50
C ILE A 154 4.20 -4.57 5.28
N LYS A 155 5.45 -4.99 5.12
CA LYS A 155 6.57 -4.05 4.99
C LYS A 155 7.50 -4.45 3.86
N ASP A 156 7.98 -5.68 3.87
CA ASP A 156 8.96 -6.18 2.92
C ASP A 156 8.27 -6.78 1.70
N LEU A 157 8.41 -6.14 0.55
CA LEU A 157 7.95 -6.72 -0.70
C LEU A 157 9.03 -7.62 -1.25
N ARG A 158 8.83 -8.93 -1.09
CA ARG A 158 9.74 -9.96 -1.59
C ARG A 158 9.16 -10.63 -2.81
N ASP A 159 10.01 -10.92 -3.78
CA ASP A 159 9.60 -11.73 -4.93
C ASP A 159 9.08 -13.09 -4.44
N PRO A 160 7.81 -13.43 -4.68
CA PRO A 160 7.26 -14.71 -4.22
C PRO A 160 7.91 -15.94 -4.90
N LYS A 161 8.67 -15.72 -5.99
CA LYS A 161 9.36 -16.77 -6.74
C LYS A 161 10.79 -17.03 -6.23
N THR A 162 11.53 -15.98 -5.89
CA THR A 162 12.95 -16.09 -5.49
C THR A 162 13.20 -15.74 -4.03
N ASN A 163 12.21 -15.16 -3.34
CA ASN A 163 12.29 -14.58 -2.00
C ASN A 163 13.27 -13.40 -1.86
N GLU A 164 13.77 -12.87 -2.97
CA GLU A 164 14.60 -11.68 -2.94
C GLU A 164 13.81 -10.45 -2.52
N LEU A 165 14.41 -9.61 -1.69
CA LEU A 165 13.83 -8.33 -1.30
C LEU A 165 13.86 -7.37 -2.48
N ALA A 166 12.69 -6.89 -2.89
CA ALA A 166 12.54 -5.94 -3.99
C ALA A 166 12.33 -4.50 -3.50
N LEU A 167 11.61 -4.33 -2.40
CA LEU A 167 11.32 -3.02 -1.83
C LEU A 167 10.95 -3.16 -0.36
N VAL A 168 11.35 -2.18 0.44
CA VAL A 168 10.87 -2.00 1.81
C VAL A 168 9.96 -0.79 1.85
N LEU A 169 8.67 -1.03 2.00
CA LEU A 169 7.63 0.01 2.08
C LEU A 169 6.48 -0.52 2.94
N GLU A 170 6.18 0.18 4.01
CA GLU A 170 5.04 -0.19 4.85
C GLU A 170 3.73 -0.01 4.08
N HIS A 171 2.95 -1.08 4.03
CA HIS A 171 1.59 -1.06 3.49
C HIS A 171 0.60 -1.33 4.61
N GLU A 172 -0.36 -0.47 4.76
CA GLU A 172 -1.53 -0.67 5.57
C GLU A 172 -2.66 -1.21 4.69
N ILE A 173 -2.90 -2.51 4.78
CA ILE A 173 -3.89 -3.20 3.97
C ILE A 173 -5.23 -3.15 4.70
N ARG A 174 -6.26 -2.61 4.05
CA ARG A 174 -7.56 -2.37 4.64
C ARG A 174 -8.69 -3.04 3.87
N SER A 175 -9.65 -3.55 4.62
CA SER A 175 -10.92 -4.06 4.15
C SER A 175 -11.92 -2.92 3.94
N PRO A 176 -12.95 -3.07 3.08
CA PRO A 176 -14.08 -2.14 3.05
C PRO A 176 -14.86 -2.09 4.36
N ARG A 177 -14.72 -3.09 5.25
CA ARG A 177 -15.31 -3.09 6.60
C ARG A 177 -14.51 -2.28 7.62
N HIS A 178 -13.31 -1.83 7.28
CA HIS A 178 -12.51 -1.00 8.17
C HIS A 178 -13.28 0.26 8.56
N ARG A 179 -13.30 0.60 9.87
CA ARG A 179 -14.12 1.70 10.39
C ARG A 179 -13.85 3.07 9.77
N CYS A 180 -12.63 3.28 9.27
CA CYS A 180 -12.24 4.51 8.58
C CYS A 180 -12.32 4.37 7.05
N CYS A 181 -13.06 3.38 6.52
CA CYS A 181 -13.21 3.24 5.08
C CYS A 181 -13.98 4.45 4.52
N PRO A 182 -13.38 5.23 3.61
CA PRO A 182 -14.03 6.43 3.08
C PRO A 182 -15.08 6.12 2.01
N PHE A 183 -15.20 4.86 1.60
CA PHE A 183 -16.02 4.45 0.45
C PHE A 183 -17.33 3.77 0.83
N VAL A 184 -17.57 3.56 2.11
CA VAL A 184 -18.81 2.96 2.62
C VAL A 184 -19.61 4.04 3.33
N SER A 185 -20.81 4.30 2.83
CA SER A 185 -21.78 5.15 3.55
C SER A 185 -22.06 4.53 4.91
N LYS A 186 -21.83 5.29 5.98
CA LYS A 186 -22.22 4.90 7.33
C LYS A 186 -23.70 5.14 7.52
#